data_93652ba1793fa5ee7f68bdd8d762a03f
#
_entry.id   93652ba1793fa5ee7f68bdd8d762a03f
#
_cell.length_a   1.000
_cell.length_b   1.000
_cell.length_c   1.000
_cell.angle_alpha   90.00
_cell.angle_beta   90.00
_cell.angle_gamma   90.00
#
_symmetry.space_group_name_H-M   'P 1'
#
loop_
_entity.id
_entity.type
_entity.pdbx_description
1 polymer ?
#
loop_
_entity_poly.entity_id
_entity_poly.type
_entity_poly.pdbx_seq_one_letter_code
_entity_poly.pdbx_strand_id
1 'polypeptide(L)'
;MGDRFGHPDLGVGVGLRTVHFGHVLSRKPDVDFFEAITENFLDTGGRPRHILDRVAERYPVVLHGVSMSIGGTDPLDLGYLKKVKALATRVKAKWVSDHLCFTGVSGRNTHDLLPLPYTEETLRHVTARVRKVSEVLEQPLVLENPSSYVEFRSSTMSEAAFFARLLKDADCGMLLDVNNVYVSSVNHGFDPIAYLDALPADRVVQYHLAGHTDKGTHLLDTHSARMKKEVWALFAHAIARTGPRATLYEWDEDIPSFAAVHREAKKALKFRPPLLRAHPIEEPRRSAHG
;
A
#
# COMPACT_ATOMS: atom_id res chain seq x y z
N MET A 1 -9.63 17.42 -0.18
CA MET A 1 -9.29 17.33 -1.63
C MET A 1 -9.04 15.87 -1.97
N GLY A 2 -9.46 15.38 -3.14
CA GLY A 2 -9.15 14.04 -3.64
C GLY A 2 -7.69 13.94 -4.10
N ASP A 3 -7.23 12.71 -4.41
CA ASP A 3 -5.96 12.55 -5.11
C ASP A 3 -6.11 12.96 -6.60
N ARG A 4 -4.96 13.15 -7.27
CA ARG A 4 -4.89 13.60 -8.68
C ARG A 4 -5.55 12.62 -9.65
N PHE A 5 -5.63 11.33 -9.32
CA PHE A 5 -6.11 10.27 -10.22
C PHE A 5 -7.59 9.99 -10.05
N GLY A 6 -8.24 10.62 -9.07
CA GLY A 6 -9.67 10.42 -8.79
C GLY A 6 -9.99 9.09 -8.11
N HIS A 7 -9.01 8.47 -7.46
CA HIS A 7 -9.29 7.27 -6.67
C HIS A 7 -10.25 7.58 -5.51
N PRO A 8 -11.19 6.69 -5.23
CA PRO A 8 -12.09 6.88 -4.10
C PRO A 8 -11.35 6.71 -2.76
N ASP A 9 -11.74 7.50 -1.76
CA ASP A 9 -11.39 7.17 -0.38
C ASP A 9 -12.20 5.94 0.05
N LEU A 10 -11.55 4.79 0.14
CA LEU A 10 -12.21 3.52 0.48
C LEU A 10 -12.49 3.36 1.98
N GLY A 11 -12.09 4.29 2.83
CA GLY A 11 -12.28 4.15 4.28
C GLY A 11 -11.11 3.45 4.96
N VAL A 12 -11.42 2.55 5.90
CA VAL A 12 -10.44 1.82 6.71
C VAL A 12 -10.50 0.33 6.40
N GLY A 13 -9.39 -0.21 5.91
CA GLY A 13 -9.23 -1.61 5.50
C GLY A 13 -8.22 -2.39 6.32
N VAL A 14 -8.12 -3.66 5.99
CA VAL A 14 -7.13 -4.60 6.55
C VAL A 14 -6.60 -5.53 5.46
N GLY A 15 -5.41 -6.09 5.67
CA GLY A 15 -4.83 -7.10 4.78
C GLY A 15 -5.66 -8.40 4.74
N LEU A 16 -5.87 -8.94 3.54
CA LEU A 16 -6.53 -10.22 3.33
C LEU A 16 -5.52 -11.36 3.59
N ARG A 17 -5.33 -11.71 4.86
CA ARG A 17 -4.38 -12.74 5.30
C ARG A 17 -5.03 -14.12 5.35
N THR A 18 -4.28 -15.17 4.98
CA THR A 18 -4.80 -16.55 4.87
C THR A 18 -5.42 -17.08 6.16
N VAL A 19 -4.85 -16.72 7.31
CA VAL A 19 -5.36 -17.10 8.65
C VAL A 19 -6.76 -16.54 8.92
N HIS A 20 -7.18 -15.50 8.22
CA HIS A 20 -8.47 -14.84 8.39
C HIS A 20 -9.54 -15.26 7.37
N PHE A 21 -9.19 -16.04 6.36
CA PHE A 21 -10.11 -16.42 5.27
C PHE A 21 -11.44 -16.98 5.74
N GLY A 22 -11.40 -17.93 6.69
CA GLY A 22 -12.61 -18.52 7.25
C GLY A 22 -13.50 -17.50 7.96
N HIS A 23 -12.88 -16.59 8.73
CA HIS A 23 -13.61 -15.52 9.42
C HIS A 23 -14.26 -14.55 8.42
N VAL A 24 -13.50 -14.09 7.42
CA VAL A 24 -14.00 -13.11 6.43
C VAL A 24 -15.20 -13.66 5.68
N LEU A 25 -15.13 -14.92 5.21
CA LEU A 25 -16.24 -15.53 4.46
C LEU A 25 -17.47 -15.78 5.32
N SER A 26 -17.30 -16.28 6.56
CA SER A 26 -18.42 -16.69 7.41
C SER A 26 -19.06 -15.54 8.16
N ARG A 27 -18.26 -14.58 8.66
CA ARG A 27 -18.73 -13.48 9.50
C ARG A 27 -19.04 -12.19 8.76
N LYS A 28 -18.50 -12.05 7.54
CA LYS A 28 -18.72 -10.86 6.69
C LYS A 28 -18.46 -9.56 7.46
N PRO A 29 -17.23 -9.37 7.97
CA PRO A 29 -16.93 -8.28 8.88
C PRO A 29 -17.21 -6.89 8.27
N ASP A 30 -17.54 -5.92 9.12
CA ASP A 30 -17.76 -4.52 8.75
C ASP A 30 -16.40 -3.81 8.55
N VAL A 31 -15.77 -4.10 7.41
CA VAL A 31 -14.51 -3.51 6.94
C VAL A 31 -14.80 -2.80 5.62
N ASP A 32 -14.21 -1.67 5.39
CA ASP A 32 -14.52 -0.86 4.21
C ASP A 32 -13.87 -1.41 2.93
N PHE A 33 -12.66 -2.02 3.03
CA PHE A 33 -11.97 -2.67 1.90
C PHE A 33 -10.95 -3.71 2.38
N PHE A 34 -10.49 -4.54 1.48
CA PHE A 34 -9.37 -5.47 1.69
C PHE A 34 -8.23 -5.18 0.74
N GLU A 35 -7.00 -5.35 1.26
CA GLU A 35 -5.81 -5.41 0.44
C GLU A 35 -5.30 -6.85 0.34
N ALA A 36 -4.99 -7.26 -0.88
CA ALA A 36 -4.46 -8.58 -1.18
C ALA A 36 -3.01 -8.48 -1.66
N ILE A 37 -2.09 -9.22 -1.02
CA ILE A 37 -0.73 -9.39 -1.55
C ILE A 37 -0.84 -10.08 -2.89
N THR A 38 -0.46 -9.40 -3.94
CA THR A 38 -0.65 -9.78 -5.33
C THR A 38 -0.13 -11.18 -5.63
N GLU A 39 1.10 -11.48 -5.20
CA GLU A 39 1.80 -12.72 -5.49
C GLU A 39 1.13 -13.94 -4.88
N ASN A 40 0.41 -13.78 -3.76
CA ASN A 40 -0.33 -14.87 -3.13
C ASN A 40 -1.50 -15.38 -4.01
N PHE A 41 -1.88 -14.63 -5.05
CA PHE A 41 -3.05 -14.91 -5.88
C PHE A 41 -2.74 -15.01 -7.37
N LEU A 42 -1.50 -14.83 -7.81
CA LEU A 42 -1.11 -14.95 -9.23
C LEU A 42 -1.24 -16.42 -9.64
N ASP A 43 -0.28 -17.17 -9.80
CA ASP A 43 -0.28 -18.54 -10.35
C ASP A 43 -1.00 -19.58 -9.45
N THR A 44 -1.99 -19.15 -8.68
CA THR A 44 -2.76 -20.01 -7.79
C THR A 44 -4.16 -20.28 -8.34
N GLY A 45 -4.65 -21.49 -8.10
CA GLY A 45 -6.02 -21.90 -8.30
C GLY A 45 -6.66 -22.35 -6.97
N GLY A 46 -7.80 -23.04 -7.05
CA GLY A 46 -8.43 -23.63 -5.88
C GLY A 46 -8.86 -22.61 -4.81
N ARG A 47 -8.58 -22.95 -3.54
CA ARG A 47 -9.11 -22.20 -2.39
C ARG A 47 -8.68 -20.74 -2.31
N PRO A 48 -7.42 -20.35 -2.45
CA PRO A 48 -7.03 -18.92 -2.35
C PRO A 48 -7.72 -18.06 -3.40
N ARG A 49 -7.74 -18.50 -4.65
CA ARG A 49 -8.40 -17.79 -5.74
C ARG A 49 -9.90 -17.66 -5.50
N HIS A 50 -10.56 -18.77 -5.12
CA HIS A 50 -11.98 -18.75 -4.78
C HIS A 50 -12.30 -17.75 -3.67
N ILE A 51 -11.47 -17.68 -2.64
CA ILE A 51 -11.68 -16.73 -1.53
C ILE A 51 -11.53 -15.29 -1.99
N LEU A 52 -10.51 -14.99 -2.76
CA LEU A 52 -10.32 -13.63 -3.29
C LEU A 52 -11.52 -13.22 -4.17
N ASP A 53 -12.00 -14.10 -5.04
CA ASP A 53 -13.20 -13.85 -5.85
C ASP A 53 -14.42 -13.54 -4.97
N ARG A 54 -14.66 -14.34 -3.93
CA ARG A 54 -15.79 -14.14 -2.99
C ARG A 54 -15.67 -12.84 -2.17
N VAL A 55 -14.44 -12.43 -1.84
CA VAL A 55 -14.18 -11.16 -1.16
C VAL A 55 -14.47 -10.00 -2.13
N ALA A 56 -13.97 -10.07 -3.37
CA ALA A 56 -14.15 -9.03 -4.38
C ALA A 56 -15.61 -8.84 -4.83
N GLU A 57 -16.47 -9.87 -4.67
CA GLU A 57 -17.92 -9.74 -4.90
C GLU A 57 -18.62 -8.80 -3.90
N ARG A 58 -18.02 -8.58 -2.74
CA ARG A 58 -18.65 -7.88 -1.62
C ARG A 58 -17.92 -6.63 -1.19
N TYR A 59 -16.60 -6.63 -1.23
CA TYR A 59 -15.75 -5.57 -0.75
C TYR A 59 -14.92 -4.99 -1.88
N PRO A 60 -14.64 -3.69 -1.87
CA PRO A 60 -13.55 -3.14 -2.66
C PRO A 60 -12.24 -3.88 -2.33
N VAL A 61 -11.46 -4.18 -3.37
CA VAL A 61 -10.14 -4.80 -3.23
C VAL A 61 -9.10 -3.91 -3.86
N VAL A 62 -7.95 -3.82 -3.24
CA VAL A 62 -6.71 -3.27 -3.81
C VAL A 62 -5.67 -4.37 -3.88
N LEU A 63 -4.77 -4.30 -4.84
CA LEU A 63 -3.67 -5.24 -4.99
C LEU A 63 -2.37 -4.55 -4.62
N HIS A 64 -1.60 -5.20 -3.75
CA HIS A 64 -0.30 -4.74 -3.31
C HIS A 64 0.76 -5.78 -3.62
N GLY A 65 1.76 -5.42 -4.42
CA GLY A 65 2.83 -6.29 -4.87
C GLY A 65 4.12 -6.11 -4.07
N VAL A 66 4.92 -7.18 -4.08
CA VAL A 66 6.23 -7.21 -3.42
C VAL A 66 7.35 -7.67 -4.36
N SER A 67 7.06 -7.90 -5.64
CA SER A 67 7.99 -8.55 -6.56
C SER A 67 8.23 -7.80 -7.88
N MET A 68 7.68 -6.61 -8.04
CA MET A 68 7.83 -5.83 -9.28
C MET A 68 9.27 -5.38 -9.50
N SER A 69 10.04 -5.23 -8.41
CA SER A 69 11.46 -4.83 -8.44
C SER A 69 11.67 -3.58 -9.31
N ILE A 70 10.84 -2.56 -9.07
CA ILE A 70 10.77 -1.36 -9.93
C ILE A 70 12.11 -0.62 -10.02
N GLY A 71 12.92 -0.70 -8.96
CA GLY A 71 14.26 -0.14 -8.90
C GLY A 71 15.37 -1.05 -9.44
N GLY A 72 15.04 -2.28 -9.83
CA GLY A 72 16.02 -3.26 -10.31
C GLY A 72 16.66 -2.89 -11.65
N THR A 73 17.84 -3.45 -11.92
CA THR A 73 18.57 -3.28 -13.19
C THR A 73 18.21 -4.33 -14.22
N ASP A 74 17.64 -5.46 -13.79
CA ASP A 74 17.16 -6.49 -14.70
C ASP A 74 15.96 -5.99 -15.53
N PRO A 75 15.72 -6.52 -16.73
CA PRO A 75 14.52 -6.17 -17.50
C PRO A 75 13.25 -6.39 -16.70
N LEU A 76 12.24 -5.54 -16.92
CA LEU A 76 10.90 -5.76 -16.35
C LEU A 76 10.32 -7.10 -16.85
N ASP A 77 9.81 -7.91 -15.93
CA ASP A 77 9.10 -9.14 -16.29
C ASP A 77 7.69 -8.80 -16.81
N LEU A 78 7.57 -8.67 -18.14
CA LEU A 78 6.30 -8.41 -18.79
C LEU A 78 5.29 -9.55 -18.64
N GLY A 79 5.76 -10.79 -18.42
CA GLY A 79 4.90 -11.93 -18.13
C GLY A 79 4.22 -11.80 -16.77
N TYR A 80 5.01 -11.44 -15.75
CA TYR A 80 4.51 -11.12 -14.42
C TYR A 80 3.50 -9.95 -14.48
N LEU A 81 3.85 -8.84 -15.13
CA LEU A 81 2.97 -7.67 -15.23
C LEU A 81 1.63 -7.98 -15.91
N LYS A 82 1.62 -8.83 -16.94
CA LYS A 82 0.38 -9.30 -17.59
C LYS A 82 -0.49 -10.12 -16.63
N LYS A 83 0.12 -10.95 -15.77
CA LYS A 83 -0.61 -11.71 -14.74
C LYS A 83 -1.20 -10.78 -13.69
N VAL A 84 -0.44 -9.77 -13.24
CA VAL A 84 -0.95 -8.73 -12.31
C VAL A 84 -2.14 -8.00 -12.92
N LYS A 85 -2.03 -7.54 -14.17
CA LYS A 85 -3.14 -6.90 -14.89
C LYS A 85 -4.38 -7.80 -14.97
N ALA A 86 -4.19 -9.07 -15.33
CA ALA A 86 -5.30 -10.03 -15.44
C ALA A 86 -5.99 -10.24 -14.07
N LEU A 87 -5.21 -10.33 -12.98
CA LEU A 87 -5.74 -10.41 -11.63
C LEU A 87 -6.50 -9.14 -11.25
N ALA A 88 -5.90 -7.95 -11.49
CA ALA A 88 -6.52 -6.66 -11.20
C ALA A 88 -7.86 -6.48 -11.92
N THR A 89 -7.92 -6.86 -13.20
CA THR A 89 -9.15 -6.83 -14.00
C THR A 89 -10.20 -7.78 -13.41
N ARG A 90 -9.80 -9.00 -13.06
CA ARG A 90 -10.69 -10.03 -12.50
C ARG A 90 -11.38 -9.58 -11.22
N VAL A 91 -10.61 -9.03 -10.27
CA VAL A 91 -11.15 -8.60 -8.97
C VAL A 91 -11.64 -7.16 -8.97
N LYS A 92 -11.56 -6.47 -10.11
CA LYS A 92 -11.89 -5.05 -10.26
C LYS A 92 -11.14 -4.20 -9.23
N ALA A 93 -9.84 -4.49 -9.09
CA ALA A 93 -8.99 -3.78 -8.14
C ALA A 93 -9.07 -2.27 -8.34
N LYS A 94 -9.12 -1.53 -7.24
CA LYS A 94 -9.23 -0.07 -7.29
C LYS A 94 -7.94 0.59 -7.74
N TRP A 95 -6.82 0.00 -7.39
CA TRP A 95 -5.46 0.30 -7.88
C TRP A 95 -4.55 -0.92 -7.67
N VAL A 96 -3.37 -0.83 -8.26
CA VAL A 96 -2.25 -1.74 -8.05
C VAL A 96 -1.11 -0.94 -7.47
N SER A 97 -0.53 -1.41 -6.36
CA SER A 97 0.65 -0.84 -5.73
C SER A 97 1.80 -1.83 -5.66
N ASP A 98 3.02 -1.33 -5.52
CA ASP A 98 4.24 -2.09 -5.25
C ASP A 98 5.28 -1.14 -4.63
N HIS A 99 6.38 -1.67 -4.12
CA HIS A 99 7.39 -0.91 -3.39
C HIS A 99 8.42 -0.23 -4.31
N LEU A 100 8.93 0.93 -3.87
CA LEU A 100 10.09 1.56 -4.50
C LEU A 100 11.40 0.89 -4.02
N CYS A 101 11.68 -0.28 -4.54
CA CYS A 101 12.80 -1.11 -4.14
C CYS A 101 13.35 -1.91 -5.32
N PHE A 102 14.46 -2.63 -5.10
CA PHE A 102 14.80 -3.78 -5.92
C PHE A 102 14.77 -5.06 -5.07
N THR A 103 14.33 -6.15 -5.66
CA THR A 103 14.18 -7.46 -5.00
C THR A 103 15.12 -8.51 -5.59
N GLY A 104 15.93 -8.12 -6.58
CA GLY A 104 16.84 -9.04 -7.24
C GLY A 104 17.77 -8.36 -8.22
N VAL A 105 18.82 -9.07 -8.61
CA VAL A 105 19.81 -8.64 -9.58
C VAL A 105 20.39 -9.87 -10.32
N SER A 106 20.60 -9.73 -11.63
CA SER A 106 21.12 -10.79 -12.50
C SER A 106 20.35 -12.11 -12.38
N GLY A 107 19.00 -12.02 -12.33
CA GLY A 107 18.09 -13.15 -12.21
C GLY A 107 18.08 -13.85 -10.85
N ARG A 108 18.74 -13.28 -9.83
CA ARG A 108 18.73 -13.81 -8.45
C ARG A 108 17.86 -12.96 -7.58
N ASN A 109 16.84 -13.57 -6.95
CA ASN A 109 15.97 -12.90 -5.98
C ASN A 109 16.68 -12.83 -4.61
N THR A 110 16.66 -11.68 -3.97
CA THR A 110 17.22 -11.45 -2.63
C THR A 110 16.24 -11.82 -1.51
N HIS A 111 14.96 -12.00 -1.84
CA HIS A 111 13.87 -12.19 -0.89
C HIS A 111 13.76 -11.05 0.14
N ASP A 112 14.12 -9.85 -0.30
CA ASP A 112 14.08 -8.64 0.52
C ASP A 112 13.77 -7.41 -0.35
N LEU A 113 13.28 -6.34 0.28
CA LEU A 113 12.97 -5.06 -0.35
C LEU A 113 14.16 -4.12 -0.13
N LEU A 114 15.10 -4.11 -1.07
CA LEU A 114 16.35 -3.37 -0.93
C LEU A 114 16.21 -1.92 -1.43
N PRO A 115 16.78 -0.94 -0.69
CA PRO A 115 16.71 0.47 -1.05
C PRO A 115 17.53 0.80 -2.29
N LEU A 116 17.32 1.98 -2.86
CA LEU A 116 17.99 2.49 -4.05
C LEU A 116 19.00 3.60 -3.72
N PRO A 117 20.03 3.81 -4.52
CA PRO A 117 20.78 5.07 -4.46
C PRO A 117 19.93 6.21 -5.03
N TYR A 118 19.65 7.23 -4.24
CA TYR A 118 18.83 8.37 -4.66
C TYR A 118 19.65 9.38 -5.46
N THR A 119 19.82 9.10 -6.76
CA THR A 119 20.59 9.91 -7.72
C THR A 119 19.73 10.31 -8.92
N GLU A 120 20.19 11.27 -9.70
CA GLU A 120 19.55 11.67 -10.96
C GLU A 120 19.47 10.51 -11.97
N GLU A 121 20.47 9.65 -12.00
CA GLU A 121 20.51 8.48 -12.87
C GLU A 121 19.42 7.47 -12.47
N THR A 122 19.36 7.13 -11.19
CA THR A 122 18.33 6.24 -10.64
C THR A 122 16.94 6.81 -10.85
N LEU A 123 16.75 8.12 -10.66
CA LEU A 123 15.46 8.77 -10.87
C LEU A 123 14.99 8.61 -12.33
N ARG A 124 15.87 8.86 -13.31
CA ARG A 124 15.52 8.66 -14.72
C ARG A 124 15.20 7.20 -15.02
N HIS A 125 16.00 6.27 -14.50
CA HIS A 125 15.81 4.83 -14.68
C HIS A 125 14.45 4.37 -14.14
N VAL A 126 14.16 4.69 -12.89
CA VAL A 126 12.90 4.29 -12.23
C VAL A 126 11.71 4.97 -12.89
N THR A 127 11.80 6.25 -13.24
CA THR A 127 10.73 6.97 -13.95
C THR A 127 10.33 6.25 -15.24
N ALA A 128 11.30 5.83 -16.04
CA ALA A 128 11.03 5.10 -17.27
C ALA A 128 10.33 3.76 -17.02
N ARG A 129 10.74 3.03 -15.97
CA ARG A 129 10.16 1.75 -15.58
C ARG A 129 8.74 1.90 -15.04
N VAL A 130 8.49 2.89 -14.18
CA VAL A 130 7.14 3.19 -13.66
C VAL A 130 6.18 3.51 -14.79
N ARG A 131 6.58 4.36 -15.74
CA ARG A 131 5.77 4.66 -16.92
C ARG A 131 5.45 3.41 -17.73
N LYS A 132 6.46 2.53 -17.93
CA LYS A 132 6.24 1.27 -18.67
C LYS A 132 5.32 0.32 -17.93
N VAL A 133 5.41 0.24 -16.61
CA VAL A 133 4.49 -0.56 -15.80
C VAL A 133 3.07 0.01 -15.88
N SER A 134 2.91 1.31 -15.71
CA SER A 134 1.59 1.97 -15.81
C SER A 134 0.95 1.75 -17.18
N GLU A 135 1.75 1.80 -18.27
CA GLU A 135 1.30 1.47 -19.64
C GLU A 135 0.78 0.02 -19.73
N VAL A 136 1.53 -0.95 -19.21
CA VAL A 136 1.13 -2.36 -19.25
C VAL A 136 -0.12 -2.61 -18.40
N LEU A 137 -0.20 -1.99 -17.21
CA LEU A 137 -1.34 -2.11 -16.31
C LEU A 137 -2.58 -1.33 -16.81
N GLU A 138 -2.40 -0.37 -17.73
CA GLU A 138 -3.43 0.57 -18.21
C GLU A 138 -4.02 1.43 -17.07
N GLN A 139 -3.22 1.66 -16.04
CA GLN A 139 -3.57 2.52 -14.89
C GLN A 139 -2.28 3.04 -14.24
N PRO A 140 -2.34 4.19 -13.54
CA PRO A 140 -1.20 4.67 -12.78
C PRO A 140 -0.75 3.65 -11.72
N LEU A 141 0.55 3.36 -11.67
CA LEU A 141 1.11 2.57 -10.57
C LEU A 141 1.09 3.40 -9.30
N VAL A 142 0.84 2.77 -8.17
CA VAL A 142 0.96 3.38 -6.84
C VAL A 142 2.22 2.82 -6.17
N LEU A 143 3.15 3.68 -5.76
CA LEU A 143 4.43 3.28 -5.17
C LEU A 143 4.47 3.52 -3.68
N GLU A 144 4.95 2.51 -2.95
CA GLU A 144 5.17 2.59 -1.51
C GLU A 144 6.61 2.95 -1.18
N ASN A 145 6.79 3.74 -0.11
CA ASN A 145 8.08 3.99 0.54
C ASN A 145 8.41 2.81 1.49
N PRO A 146 9.38 1.94 1.14
CA PRO A 146 9.79 0.87 2.04
C PRO A 146 10.59 1.44 3.22
N SER A 147 10.61 0.71 4.33
CA SER A 147 11.59 0.98 5.40
C SER A 147 13.01 0.66 4.92
N SER A 148 14.01 1.35 5.47
CA SER A 148 15.40 1.13 5.10
C SER A 148 16.34 1.05 6.30
N TYR A 149 17.41 0.25 6.12
CA TYR A 149 18.42 -0.04 7.16
C TYR A 149 19.83 0.32 6.70
N VAL A 150 19.96 0.69 5.43
CA VAL A 150 21.23 1.07 4.80
C VAL A 150 20.99 2.25 3.86
N GLU A 151 22.00 3.07 3.71
CA GLU A 151 22.03 4.19 2.77
C GLU A 151 23.19 4.04 1.79
N PHE A 152 22.98 4.51 0.58
CA PHE A 152 24.03 4.55 -0.43
C PHE A 152 24.83 5.86 -0.32
N ARG A 153 26.14 5.77 -0.16
CA ARG A 153 27.03 6.96 -0.16
C ARG A 153 26.95 7.77 -1.45
N SER A 154 26.53 7.13 -2.54
CA SER A 154 26.34 7.77 -3.84
C SER A 154 25.05 8.60 -3.93
N SER A 155 24.14 8.51 -2.97
CA SER A 155 22.92 9.30 -2.96
C SER A 155 23.24 10.80 -2.94
N THR A 156 22.62 11.56 -3.85
CA THR A 156 22.82 13.00 -4.00
C THR A 156 21.60 13.82 -3.57
N MET A 157 20.53 13.16 -3.19
CA MET A 157 19.31 13.75 -2.66
C MET A 157 18.70 12.87 -1.58
N SER A 158 17.80 13.43 -0.76
CA SER A 158 17.04 12.68 0.22
C SER A 158 15.99 11.79 -0.44
N GLU A 159 15.55 10.73 0.25
CA GLU A 159 14.45 9.88 -0.20
C GLU A 159 13.19 10.69 -0.48
N ALA A 160 12.79 11.60 0.43
CA ALA A 160 11.61 12.43 0.25
C ALA A 160 11.69 13.29 -1.04
N ALA A 161 12.86 13.87 -1.33
CA ALA A 161 13.07 14.65 -2.55
C ALA A 161 13.03 13.76 -3.80
N PHE A 162 13.59 12.55 -3.72
CA PHE A 162 13.54 11.56 -4.79
C PHE A 162 12.08 11.15 -5.08
N PHE A 163 11.33 10.76 -4.04
CA PHE A 163 9.90 10.42 -4.18
C PHE A 163 9.09 11.57 -4.75
N ALA A 164 9.24 12.78 -4.22
CA ALA A 164 8.49 13.94 -4.68
C ALA A 164 8.71 14.23 -6.19
N ARG A 165 9.92 14.00 -6.67
CA ARG A 165 10.25 14.13 -8.11
C ARG A 165 9.73 12.96 -8.91
N LEU A 166 9.97 11.71 -8.46
CA LEU A 166 9.51 10.50 -9.13
C LEU A 166 8.01 10.52 -9.36
N LEU A 167 7.23 10.85 -8.33
CA LEU A 167 5.77 10.91 -8.41
C LEU A 167 5.30 11.89 -9.49
N LYS A 168 5.97 13.02 -9.64
CA LYS A 168 5.67 14.02 -10.68
C LYS A 168 6.13 13.56 -12.06
N ASP A 169 7.38 13.11 -12.15
CA ASP A 169 8.02 12.77 -13.42
C ASP A 169 7.40 11.53 -14.04
N ALA A 170 7.05 10.52 -13.25
CA ALA A 170 6.41 9.30 -13.72
C ALA A 170 4.88 9.39 -13.85
N ASP A 171 4.27 10.44 -13.30
CA ASP A 171 2.81 10.61 -13.15
C ASP A 171 2.15 9.41 -12.47
N CYS A 172 2.68 9.00 -11.31
CA CYS A 172 2.22 7.87 -10.51
C CYS A 172 1.71 8.29 -9.14
N GLY A 173 0.98 7.39 -8.47
CA GLY A 173 0.45 7.57 -7.12
C GLY A 173 1.44 7.13 -6.04
N MET A 174 1.14 7.49 -4.80
CA MET A 174 1.89 7.07 -3.61
C MET A 174 0.99 6.31 -2.64
N LEU A 175 1.44 5.15 -2.23
CA LEU A 175 1.04 4.52 -0.99
C LEU A 175 2.05 5.02 0.06
N LEU A 176 1.55 5.80 1.02
CA LEU A 176 2.38 6.36 2.08
C LEU A 176 2.29 5.46 3.32
N ASP A 177 3.33 4.65 3.52
CA ASP A 177 3.47 3.94 4.79
C ASP A 177 4.11 4.86 5.83
N VAL A 178 3.29 5.20 6.85
CA VAL A 178 3.67 6.13 7.92
C VAL A 178 4.60 5.47 8.95
N ASN A 179 4.47 4.14 9.13
CA ASN A 179 5.38 3.39 9.99
C ASN A 179 6.78 3.32 9.37
N ASN A 180 6.89 3.11 8.05
CA ASN A 180 8.15 3.07 7.32
C ASN A 180 8.88 4.41 7.37
N VAL A 181 8.14 5.53 7.25
CA VAL A 181 8.72 6.86 7.48
C VAL A 181 9.30 6.97 8.89
N TYR A 182 8.54 6.52 9.91
CA TYR A 182 9.01 6.58 11.29
C TYR A 182 10.23 5.68 11.52
N VAL A 183 10.18 4.42 11.09
CA VAL A 183 11.29 3.46 11.21
C VAL A 183 12.55 4.02 10.54
N SER A 184 12.45 4.46 9.31
CA SER A 184 13.58 5.03 8.57
C SER A 184 14.10 6.31 9.21
N SER A 185 13.21 7.18 9.75
CA SER A 185 13.63 8.41 10.41
C SER A 185 14.48 8.17 11.66
N VAL A 186 14.14 7.14 12.44
CA VAL A 186 14.92 6.73 13.63
C VAL A 186 16.24 6.09 13.20
N ASN A 187 16.20 5.22 12.19
CA ASN A 187 17.40 4.48 11.75
C ASN A 187 18.45 5.39 11.09
N HIS A 188 18.01 6.44 10.38
CA HIS A 188 18.91 7.34 9.60
C HIS A 188 19.00 8.74 10.18
N GLY A 189 18.24 9.09 11.23
CA GLY A 189 18.36 10.37 11.94
C GLY A 189 17.79 11.58 11.22
N PHE A 190 16.75 11.41 10.40
CA PHE A 190 16.08 12.54 9.73
C PHE A 190 14.75 12.92 10.41
N ASP A 191 14.24 14.12 10.13
CA ASP A 191 12.95 14.59 10.63
C ASP A 191 11.80 13.99 9.80
N PRO A 192 10.95 13.12 10.40
CA PRO A 192 9.81 12.50 9.70
C PRO A 192 8.73 13.52 9.29
N ILE A 193 8.59 14.65 9.99
CA ILE A 193 7.64 15.70 9.63
C ILE A 193 8.11 16.38 8.35
N ALA A 194 9.40 16.75 8.28
CA ALA A 194 9.98 17.33 7.08
C ALA A 194 9.88 16.37 5.86
N TYR A 195 10.02 15.06 6.10
CA TYR A 195 9.80 14.05 5.06
C TYR A 195 8.36 14.13 4.53
N LEU A 196 7.36 14.06 5.41
CA LEU A 196 5.95 14.14 5.03
C LEU A 196 5.62 15.45 4.29
N ASP A 197 6.20 16.57 4.75
CA ASP A 197 5.95 17.89 4.16
C ASP A 197 6.55 18.06 2.76
N ALA A 198 7.59 17.34 2.43
CA ALA A 198 8.20 17.35 1.09
C ALA A 198 7.36 16.61 0.03
N LEU A 199 6.47 15.70 0.44
CA LEU A 199 5.69 14.90 -0.50
C LEU A 199 4.55 15.68 -1.15
N PRO A 200 4.22 15.46 -2.44
CA PRO A 200 3.08 16.08 -3.09
C PRO A 200 1.76 15.47 -2.59
N ALA A 201 0.98 16.26 -1.86
CA ALA A 201 -0.22 15.83 -1.16
C ALA A 201 -1.30 15.24 -2.09
N ASP A 202 -1.38 15.72 -3.32
CA ASP A 202 -2.33 15.27 -4.34
C ASP A 202 -1.94 13.93 -4.98
N ARG A 203 -0.76 13.40 -4.65
CA ARG A 203 -0.27 12.11 -5.16
C ARG A 203 -0.49 10.96 -4.17
N VAL A 204 -0.80 11.24 -2.91
CA VAL A 204 -1.08 10.21 -1.91
C VAL A 204 -2.45 9.60 -2.18
N VAL A 205 -2.46 8.29 -2.46
CA VAL A 205 -3.66 7.49 -2.78
C VAL A 205 -4.12 6.69 -1.57
N GLN A 206 -3.17 6.13 -0.83
CA GLN A 206 -3.41 5.22 0.28
C GLN A 206 -2.41 5.46 1.40
N TYR A 207 -2.80 5.13 2.63
CA TYR A 207 -1.91 5.01 3.78
C TYR A 207 -1.78 3.57 4.21
N HIS A 208 -0.56 3.16 4.56
CA HIS A 208 -0.31 2.01 5.42
C HIS A 208 0.03 2.46 6.84
N LEU A 209 -0.50 1.70 7.80
CA LEU A 209 -0.29 1.87 9.23
C LEU A 209 0.09 0.51 9.82
N ALA A 210 1.20 0.46 10.52
CA ALA A 210 1.71 -0.77 11.10
C ALA A 210 2.41 -0.53 12.44
N GLY A 211 2.78 -1.59 13.12
CA GLY A 211 3.68 -1.55 14.26
C GLY A 211 5.05 -2.10 13.88
N HIS A 212 6.07 -1.71 14.62
CA HIS A 212 7.46 -2.13 14.43
C HIS A 212 8.06 -2.70 15.72
N THR A 213 9.22 -3.37 15.59
CA THR A 213 9.98 -3.90 16.72
C THR A 213 11.20 -3.01 17.00
N ASP A 214 11.36 -2.62 18.26
CA ASP A 214 12.54 -1.92 18.73
C ASP A 214 13.63 -2.92 19.15
N LYS A 215 14.78 -2.89 18.49
CA LYS A 215 15.95 -3.72 18.77
C LYS A 215 16.98 -3.02 19.67
N GLY A 216 16.68 -1.82 20.15
CA GLY A 216 17.58 -1.00 20.99
C GLY A 216 18.64 -0.23 20.17
N THR A 217 19.18 -0.80 19.11
CA THR A 217 20.14 -0.15 18.22
C THR A 217 19.49 0.41 16.96
N HIS A 218 18.36 -0.12 16.56
CA HIS A 218 17.56 0.28 15.38
C HIS A 218 16.13 -0.21 15.54
N LEU A 219 15.23 0.34 14.76
CA LEU A 219 13.87 -0.15 14.60
C LEU A 219 13.80 -1.13 13.43
N LEU A 220 13.06 -2.23 13.62
CA LEU A 220 12.81 -3.22 12.57
C LEU A 220 11.32 -3.20 12.20
N ASP A 221 11.05 -3.05 10.93
CA ASP A 221 9.72 -3.01 10.35
C ASP A 221 9.15 -4.42 10.21
N THR A 222 8.54 -4.89 11.28
CA THR A 222 8.04 -6.27 11.37
C THR A 222 6.55 -6.40 11.11
N HIS A 223 5.82 -5.30 11.17
CA HIS A 223 4.34 -5.31 11.12
C HIS A 223 3.70 -6.36 12.06
N SER A 224 4.35 -6.62 13.20
CA SER A 224 3.95 -7.67 14.17
C SER A 224 3.39 -7.13 15.47
N ALA A 225 3.26 -5.81 15.61
CA ALA A 225 2.89 -5.15 16.85
C ALA A 225 1.81 -4.09 16.65
N ARG A 226 1.26 -3.60 17.76
CA ARG A 226 0.40 -2.44 17.74
C ARG A 226 1.19 -1.18 17.40
N MET A 227 0.59 -0.31 16.62
CA MET A 227 1.17 0.97 16.25
C MET A 227 1.44 1.84 17.49
N LYS A 228 2.63 2.42 17.57
CA LYS A 228 3.06 3.29 18.67
C LYS A 228 2.46 4.69 18.54
N LYS A 229 2.45 5.44 19.64
CA LYS A 229 1.86 6.80 19.71
C LYS A 229 2.53 7.79 18.75
N GLU A 230 3.82 7.63 18.53
CA GLU A 230 4.63 8.46 17.63
C GLU A 230 4.15 8.32 16.18
N VAL A 231 3.88 7.08 15.74
CA VAL A 231 3.37 6.80 14.39
C VAL A 231 1.93 7.32 14.23
N TRP A 232 1.09 7.23 15.30
CA TRP A 232 -0.24 7.87 15.30
C TRP A 232 -0.16 9.39 15.15
N ALA A 233 0.82 10.04 15.77
CA ALA A 233 1.03 11.49 15.64
C ALA A 233 1.44 11.86 14.21
N LEU A 234 2.34 11.09 13.58
CA LEU A 234 2.71 11.28 12.18
C LEU A 234 1.52 11.06 11.24
N PHE A 235 0.69 10.05 11.49
CA PHE A 235 -0.52 9.82 10.71
C PHE A 235 -1.50 10.99 10.82
N ALA A 236 -1.68 11.56 12.02
CA ALA A 236 -2.48 12.76 12.20
C ALA A 236 -1.97 13.95 11.36
N HIS A 237 -0.63 14.15 11.33
CA HIS A 237 0.00 15.17 10.49
C HIS A 237 -0.21 14.87 9.00
N ALA A 238 0.01 13.64 8.56
CA ALA A 238 -0.18 13.24 7.17
C ALA A 238 -1.62 13.50 6.69
N ILE A 239 -2.64 13.09 7.46
CA ILE A 239 -4.05 13.34 7.13
C ILE A 239 -4.38 14.84 7.10
N ALA A 240 -3.87 15.61 8.06
CA ALA A 240 -4.12 17.07 8.09
C ALA A 240 -3.59 17.74 6.81
N ARG A 241 -2.50 17.23 6.26
CA ARG A 241 -1.82 17.78 5.08
C ARG A 241 -2.44 17.31 3.76
N THR A 242 -2.74 16.00 3.63
CA THR A 242 -3.17 15.41 2.35
C THR A 242 -4.68 15.17 2.29
N GLY A 243 -5.38 15.25 3.41
CA GLY A 243 -6.76 14.82 3.58
C GLY A 243 -6.90 13.32 3.78
N PRO A 244 -8.13 12.84 4.05
CA PRO A 244 -8.39 11.41 4.21
C PRO A 244 -8.18 10.66 2.89
N ARG A 245 -7.57 9.49 3.00
CA ARG A 245 -7.34 8.52 1.92
C ARG A 245 -7.67 7.13 2.44
N ALA A 246 -7.85 6.17 1.55
CA ALA A 246 -7.93 4.76 1.94
C ALA A 246 -6.80 4.43 2.92
N THR A 247 -7.13 3.88 4.07
CA THR A 247 -6.17 3.64 5.15
C THR A 247 -6.19 2.16 5.52
N LEU A 248 -5.08 1.50 5.31
CA LEU A 248 -4.90 0.09 5.68
C LEU A 248 -4.17 -0.02 7.02
N TYR A 249 -4.63 -0.91 7.88
CA TYR A 249 -3.84 -1.38 9.01
C TYR A 249 -3.23 -2.73 8.66
N GLU A 250 -1.90 -2.78 8.61
CA GLU A 250 -1.15 -3.95 8.22
C GLU A 250 -0.66 -4.74 9.43
N TRP A 251 -0.72 -6.08 9.32
CA TRP A 251 -0.19 -7.01 10.31
C TRP A 251 0.28 -8.27 9.59
N ASP A 252 1.60 -8.53 9.59
CA ASP A 252 2.24 -9.52 8.73
C ASP A 252 2.85 -10.70 9.48
N GLU A 253 3.39 -10.46 10.67
CA GLU A 253 3.96 -11.50 11.52
C GLU A 253 3.14 -11.66 12.80
N ASP A 254 3.13 -12.85 13.39
CA ASP A 254 2.38 -13.17 14.61
C ASP A 254 0.92 -12.68 14.54
N ILE A 255 0.28 -12.86 13.38
CA ILE A 255 -1.02 -12.30 13.05
C ILE A 255 -2.07 -12.73 14.07
N PRO A 256 -2.65 -11.81 14.87
CA PRO A 256 -3.64 -12.16 15.88
C PRO A 256 -5.01 -12.43 15.25
N SER A 257 -6.03 -12.64 16.09
CA SER A 257 -7.40 -12.82 15.59
C SER A 257 -7.85 -11.61 14.75
N PHE A 258 -8.71 -11.86 13.76
CA PHE A 258 -9.30 -10.81 12.92
C PHE A 258 -9.89 -9.65 13.74
N ALA A 259 -10.60 -9.98 14.83
CA ALA A 259 -11.19 -8.98 15.71
C ALA A 259 -10.14 -8.07 16.37
N ALA A 260 -8.95 -8.57 16.63
CA ALA A 260 -7.85 -7.77 17.19
C ALA A 260 -7.27 -6.83 16.14
N VAL A 261 -6.97 -7.30 14.92
CA VAL A 261 -6.51 -6.47 13.80
C VAL A 261 -7.54 -5.40 13.47
N HIS A 262 -8.80 -5.77 13.33
CA HIS A 262 -9.89 -4.85 13.00
C HIS A 262 -10.10 -3.75 14.06
N ARG A 263 -9.92 -4.08 15.34
CA ARG A 263 -9.99 -3.10 16.43
C ARG A 263 -8.84 -2.08 16.34
N GLU A 264 -7.63 -2.51 15.99
CA GLU A 264 -6.51 -1.59 15.77
C GLU A 264 -6.76 -0.71 14.54
N ALA A 265 -7.20 -1.28 13.42
CA ALA A 265 -7.55 -0.54 12.21
C ALA A 265 -8.58 0.56 12.49
N LYS A 266 -9.64 0.25 13.24
CA LYS A 266 -10.69 1.22 13.61
C LYS A 266 -10.20 2.44 14.38
N LYS A 267 -9.02 2.40 14.98
CA LYS A 267 -8.44 3.59 15.64
C LYS A 267 -8.16 4.71 14.64
N ALA A 268 -7.88 4.39 13.37
CA ALA A 268 -7.68 5.37 12.31
C ALA A 268 -8.91 6.27 12.09
N LEU A 269 -10.11 5.77 12.41
CA LEU A 269 -11.36 6.54 12.29
C LEU A 269 -11.37 7.81 13.14
N LYS A 270 -10.59 7.88 14.22
CA LYS A 270 -10.47 9.07 15.07
C LYS A 270 -9.87 10.28 14.35
N PHE A 271 -9.11 10.04 13.29
CA PHE A 271 -8.40 11.06 12.52
C PHE A 271 -9.11 11.39 11.21
N ARG A 272 -10.24 10.74 10.93
CA ARG A 272 -10.97 10.86 9.66
C ARG A 272 -12.34 11.49 9.92
N PRO A 273 -12.81 12.41 9.06
CA PRO A 273 -14.21 12.79 9.08
C PRO A 273 -15.08 11.56 8.78
N PRO A 274 -16.32 11.49 9.30
CA PRO A 274 -17.24 10.41 8.95
C PRO A 274 -17.38 10.33 7.43
N LEU A 275 -17.19 9.13 6.85
CA LEU A 275 -17.58 8.91 5.46
C LEU A 275 -19.08 9.14 5.35
N LEU A 276 -19.49 9.98 4.41
CA LEU A 276 -20.88 10.03 3.97
C LEU A 276 -21.16 8.67 3.31
N ARG A 277 -21.67 7.71 4.09
CA ARG A 277 -22.15 6.44 3.54
C ARG A 277 -23.25 6.80 2.55
N ALA A 278 -23.06 6.49 1.27
CA ALA A 278 -24.18 6.51 0.34
C ALA A 278 -25.25 5.59 0.92
N HIS A 279 -26.42 6.14 1.22
CA HIS A 279 -27.54 5.31 1.66
C HIS A 279 -27.72 4.18 0.65
N PRO A 280 -27.93 2.92 1.08
CA PRO A 280 -28.33 1.86 0.18
C PRO A 280 -29.52 2.40 -0.61
N ILE A 281 -29.44 2.34 -1.93
CA ILE A 281 -30.59 2.62 -2.79
C ILE A 281 -31.65 1.61 -2.34
N GLU A 282 -32.72 2.09 -1.69
CA GLU A 282 -33.88 1.27 -1.38
C GLU A 282 -34.35 0.69 -2.70
N GLU A 283 -34.31 -0.64 -2.84
CA GLU A 283 -34.97 -1.29 -3.97
C GLU A 283 -36.45 -0.88 -3.95
N PRO A 284 -37.01 -0.44 -5.09
CA PRO A 284 -38.41 -0.08 -5.16
C PRO A 284 -39.23 -1.30 -4.75
N ARG A 285 -40.03 -1.17 -3.69
CA ARG A 285 -40.98 -2.18 -3.26
C ARG A 285 -41.82 -2.59 -4.47
N ARG A 286 -41.66 -3.84 -4.91
CA ARG A 286 -42.56 -4.41 -5.90
C ARG A 286 -43.96 -4.30 -5.33
N SER A 287 -44.77 -3.43 -5.93
CA SER A 287 -46.18 -3.36 -5.64
C SER A 287 -46.84 -4.69 -5.95
N ALA A 288 -47.24 -5.39 -4.89
CA ALA A 288 -48.15 -6.52 -5.03
C ALA A 288 -49.50 -5.92 -5.49
N HIS A 289 -49.81 -6.07 -6.74
CA HIS A 289 -51.18 -5.94 -7.24
C HIS A 289 -51.63 -7.27 -7.78
N GLY A 290 -52.60 -7.78 -7.09
CA GLY A 290 -53.77 -8.53 -7.43
C GLY A 290 -53.70 -9.80 -8.24
#